data_8fa3fcc9253f574b735273e7fec19884
#
_entry.id   8fa3fcc9253f574b735273e7fec19884
#
_cell.length_a   1.000
_cell.length_b   1.000
_cell.length_c   1.000
_cell.angle_alpha   90.00
_cell.angle_beta   90.00
_cell.angle_gamma   90.00
#
_symmetry.space_group_name_H-M   'P 1'
#
loop_
_entity.id
_entity.type
_entity.pdbx_description
1 polymer ?
#
loop_
_entity_poly.entity_id
_entity_poly.type
_entity_poly.pdbx_seq_one_letter_code
_entity_poly.pdbx_strand_id
1 'polypeptide(L)'
;MLRFIRSALHMLFLTVTVIPWSLTVVALSPFVSKQWLYGFCHVWVRMVVASARPLLGIRTRVRGLENLPAGPQAAAVLLVKHQSAWETFVLPTITPHPLAYVFKRELARIPFFGWVLARLNMVRIDRGRPTEAFTRMVTQGRRLLAQGIWVVIFPEGTRVARGQQGKYRSGGTRLAIECGVPVVPVAVTSARCWPPRAFVKSPGIVDISFGPLIASQGRKADELMREVQDWIEAEMRRLDPQAYASAAALPPSDGGPADGSALCAPQPVCANAGLAENSDGGGGDGGSGDGGGGDGGGGD
;
A
#
# COMPACT_ATOMS: atom_id res chain seq x y z
N MET A 1 -0.19 26.94 -10.50
CA MET A 1 1.15 26.87 -11.13
C MET A 1 2.25 26.48 -10.13
N LEU A 2 2.50 27.19 -9.06
CA LEU A 2 3.60 26.91 -8.10
C LEU A 2 3.59 25.48 -7.51
N ARG A 3 2.43 24.94 -7.08
CA ARG A 3 2.32 23.56 -6.54
C ARG A 3 2.71 22.51 -7.59
N PHE A 4 2.37 22.74 -8.85
CA PHE A 4 2.73 21.84 -9.94
C PHE A 4 4.26 21.81 -10.14
N ILE A 5 4.90 22.99 -10.23
CA ILE A 5 6.37 23.10 -10.39
C ILE A 5 7.10 22.42 -9.23
N ARG A 6 6.67 22.67 -7.97
CA ARG A 6 7.25 22.05 -6.77
C ARG A 6 7.09 20.54 -6.79
N SER A 7 5.92 20.04 -7.24
CA SER A 7 5.68 18.60 -7.37
C SER A 7 6.53 17.97 -8.47
N ALA A 8 6.69 18.67 -9.61
CA ALA A 8 7.54 18.23 -10.70
C ALA A 8 9.02 18.15 -10.28
N LEU A 9 9.52 19.18 -9.59
CA LEU A 9 10.89 19.19 -9.04
C LEU A 9 11.12 18.05 -8.06
N HIS A 10 10.15 17.78 -7.16
CA HIS A 10 10.25 16.67 -6.23
C HIS A 10 10.21 15.32 -6.95
N MET A 11 9.34 15.15 -7.96
CA MET A 11 9.30 13.93 -8.76
C MET A 11 10.59 13.71 -9.54
N LEU A 12 11.16 14.78 -10.13
CA LEU A 12 12.46 14.73 -10.78
C LEU A 12 13.55 14.29 -9.80
N PHE A 13 13.59 14.90 -8.61
CA PHE A 13 14.51 14.51 -7.54
C PHE A 13 14.39 13.03 -7.18
N LEU A 14 13.16 12.51 -6.99
CA LEU A 14 12.93 11.09 -6.72
C LEU A 14 13.45 10.21 -7.86
N THR A 15 13.14 10.55 -9.12
CA THR A 15 13.54 9.76 -10.29
C THR A 15 15.05 9.75 -10.47
N VAL A 16 15.69 10.93 -10.40
CA VAL A 16 17.15 11.04 -10.57
C VAL A 16 17.90 10.31 -9.46
N THR A 17 17.40 10.32 -8.22
CA THR A 17 18.10 9.68 -7.11
C THR A 17 17.80 8.19 -6.97
N VAL A 18 16.57 7.72 -7.30
CA VAL A 18 16.23 6.30 -7.18
C VAL A 18 17.02 5.41 -8.15
N ILE A 19 17.36 5.92 -9.34
CA ILE A 19 18.06 5.11 -10.36
C ILE A 19 19.46 4.70 -9.88
N PRO A 20 20.40 5.62 -9.59
CA PRO A 20 21.74 5.25 -9.14
C PRO A 20 21.70 4.49 -7.82
N TRP A 21 20.80 4.88 -6.90
CA TRP A 21 20.65 4.18 -5.62
C TRP A 21 20.23 2.72 -5.79
N SER A 22 19.25 2.48 -6.66
CA SER A 22 18.76 1.13 -6.95
C SER A 22 19.81 0.27 -7.66
N LEU A 23 20.54 0.84 -8.62
CA LEU A 23 21.64 0.13 -9.29
C LEU A 23 22.73 -0.27 -8.29
N THR A 24 23.09 0.63 -7.37
CA THR A 24 24.05 0.34 -6.31
C THR A 24 23.56 -0.79 -5.40
N VAL A 25 22.28 -0.75 -4.97
CA VAL A 25 21.67 -1.83 -4.15
C VAL A 25 21.72 -3.16 -4.88
N VAL A 26 21.36 -3.18 -6.17
CA VAL A 26 21.39 -4.42 -6.97
C VAL A 26 22.79 -4.96 -7.11
N ALA A 27 23.76 -4.09 -7.42
CA ALA A 27 25.17 -4.48 -7.60
C ALA A 27 25.80 -4.99 -6.30
N LEU A 28 25.52 -4.34 -5.17
CA LEU A 28 26.10 -4.72 -3.88
C LEU A 28 25.36 -5.89 -3.20
N SER A 29 24.11 -6.18 -3.59
CA SER A 29 23.28 -7.18 -2.91
C SER A 29 23.87 -8.59 -2.77
N PRO A 30 24.75 -9.09 -3.68
CA PRO A 30 25.41 -10.38 -3.50
C PRO A 30 26.54 -10.36 -2.44
N PHE A 31 27.11 -9.19 -2.16
CA PHE A 31 28.34 -9.03 -1.39
C PHE A 31 28.12 -8.55 0.04
N VAL A 32 26.92 -8.01 0.36
CA VAL A 32 26.63 -7.41 1.65
C VAL A 32 25.42 -8.03 2.32
N SER A 33 25.31 -7.87 3.66
CA SER A 33 24.16 -8.37 4.42
C SER A 33 22.88 -7.59 4.08
N LYS A 34 21.72 -8.22 4.26
CA LYS A 34 20.42 -7.57 4.08
C LYS A 34 20.20 -6.42 5.08
N GLN A 35 20.81 -6.51 6.25
CA GLN A 35 20.76 -5.43 7.24
C GLN A 35 21.54 -4.21 6.74
N TRP A 36 22.70 -4.40 6.15
CA TRP A 36 23.46 -3.31 5.53
C TRP A 36 22.68 -2.67 4.37
N LEU A 37 22.10 -3.49 3.48
CA LEU A 37 21.26 -3.00 2.39
C LEU A 37 20.06 -2.19 2.90
N TYR A 38 19.42 -2.65 3.97
CA TYR A 38 18.32 -1.91 4.59
C TYR A 38 18.81 -0.56 5.10
N GLY A 39 19.92 -0.51 5.82
CA GLY A 39 20.53 0.74 6.28
C GLY A 39 20.86 1.70 5.15
N PHE A 40 21.43 1.19 4.04
CA PHE A 40 21.73 1.99 2.86
C PHE A 40 20.45 2.54 2.20
N CYS A 41 19.40 1.71 2.05
CA CYS A 41 18.10 2.15 1.55
C CYS A 41 17.44 3.16 2.50
N HIS A 42 17.61 2.99 3.82
CA HIS A 42 17.06 3.91 4.83
C HIS A 42 17.65 5.33 4.70
N VAL A 43 18.93 5.46 4.34
CA VAL A 43 19.54 6.79 4.07
C VAL A 43 18.80 7.48 2.92
N TRP A 44 18.51 6.77 1.81
CA TRP A 44 17.75 7.32 0.70
C TRP A 44 16.33 7.73 1.11
N VAL A 45 15.65 6.87 1.86
CA VAL A 45 14.29 7.15 2.36
C VAL A 45 14.28 8.39 3.25
N ARG A 46 15.26 8.56 4.14
CA ARG A 46 15.42 9.77 4.95
C ARG A 46 15.64 11.03 4.08
N MET A 47 16.43 10.93 3.04
CA MET A 47 16.66 12.00 2.09
C MET A 47 15.36 12.39 1.36
N VAL A 48 14.54 11.41 0.95
CA VAL A 48 13.22 11.63 0.34
C VAL A 48 12.28 12.35 1.31
N VAL A 49 12.19 11.91 2.56
CA VAL A 49 11.35 12.53 3.59
C VAL A 49 11.83 13.95 3.91
N ALA A 50 13.14 14.14 4.06
CA ALA A 50 13.74 15.44 4.33
C ALA A 50 13.49 16.46 3.21
N SER A 51 13.55 16.01 1.92
CA SER A 51 13.31 16.86 0.75
C SER A 51 11.86 17.35 0.64
N ALA A 52 10.91 16.64 1.21
CA ALA A 52 9.50 17.00 1.13
C ALA A 52 9.18 18.33 1.84
N ARG A 53 9.91 18.68 2.90
CA ARG A 53 9.70 19.95 3.62
C ARG A 53 10.07 21.16 2.76
N PRO A 54 11.28 21.32 2.21
CA PRO A 54 11.64 22.45 1.38
C PRO A 54 10.95 22.43 0.00
N LEU A 55 10.84 21.27 -0.64
CA LEU A 55 10.30 21.19 -1.99
C LEU A 55 8.77 21.24 -2.02
N LEU A 56 8.09 20.52 -1.15
CA LEU A 56 6.63 20.41 -1.16
C LEU A 56 5.94 21.21 -0.06
N GLY A 57 6.66 21.63 0.98
CA GLY A 57 6.08 22.26 2.17
C GLY A 57 5.33 21.26 3.06
N ILE A 58 5.62 19.96 2.93
CA ILE A 58 5.01 18.90 3.74
C ILE A 58 5.81 18.75 5.04
N ARG A 59 5.10 18.83 6.16
CA ARG A 59 5.64 18.57 7.50
C ARG A 59 4.96 17.33 8.07
N THR A 60 5.66 16.61 8.94
CA THR A 60 5.09 15.45 9.63
C THR A 60 5.00 15.76 11.13
N ARG A 61 3.87 15.40 11.74
CA ARG A 61 3.65 15.48 13.17
C ARG A 61 3.33 14.08 13.67
N VAL A 62 4.15 13.58 14.60
CA VAL A 62 4.05 12.21 15.12
C VAL A 62 3.55 12.25 16.56
N ARG A 63 2.68 11.31 16.92
CA ARG A 63 2.13 11.12 18.26
C ARG A 63 2.06 9.64 18.59
N GLY A 64 2.07 9.28 19.88
CA GLY A 64 1.89 7.91 20.34
C GLY A 64 3.13 7.03 20.15
N LEU A 65 4.34 7.59 19.98
CA LEU A 65 5.57 6.79 19.91
C LEU A 65 5.83 6.01 21.19
N GLU A 66 5.35 6.53 22.32
CA GLU A 66 5.35 5.88 23.64
C GLU A 66 4.55 4.59 23.71
N ASN A 67 3.60 4.40 22.78
CA ASN A 67 2.79 3.17 22.67
C ASN A 67 3.53 2.03 21.96
N LEU A 68 4.67 2.33 21.34
CA LEU A 68 5.43 1.30 20.63
C LEU A 68 6.15 0.38 21.60
N PRO A 69 6.18 -0.95 21.35
CA PRO A 69 6.88 -1.87 22.23
C PRO A 69 8.37 -1.54 22.27
N ALA A 70 8.94 -1.53 23.48
CA ALA A 70 10.34 -1.18 23.73
C ALA A 70 11.23 -2.42 23.83
N GLY A 71 12.52 -2.22 23.56
CA GLY A 71 13.55 -3.25 23.68
C GLY A 71 14.01 -3.84 22.33
N PRO A 72 15.24 -4.38 22.27
CA PRO A 72 15.87 -4.79 21.01
C PRO A 72 15.19 -6.00 20.34
N GLN A 73 14.47 -6.80 21.10
CA GLN A 73 13.72 -7.97 20.63
C GLN A 73 12.21 -7.69 20.49
N ALA A 74 11.80 -6.43 20.69
CA ALA A 74 10.39 -6.07 20.55
C ALA A 74 9.89 -6.38 19.14
N ALA A 75 8.73 -7.00 19.05
CA ALA A 75 8.10 -7.37 17.78
C ALA A 75 6.65 -6.88 17.77
N ALA A 76 6.21 -6.33 16.63
CA ALA A 76 4.84 -5.89 16.44
C ALA A 76 4.41 -5.99 14.97
N VAL A 77 3.10 -6.14 14.76
CA VAL A 77 2.46 -5.91 13.46
C VAL A 77 1.83 -4.54 13.47
N LEU A 78 2.29 -3.67 12.57
CA LEU A 78 1.72 -2.34 12.38
C LEU A 78 0.57 -2.43 11.36
N LEU A 79 -0.64 -2.07 11.77
CA LEU A 79 -1.81 -1.97 10.90
C LEU A 79 -2.08 -0.51 10.60
N VAL A 80 -1.77 -0.08 9.38
CA VAL A 80 -1.64 1.32 9.01
C VAL A 80 -2.73 1.73 8.02
N LYS A 81 -3.40 2.85 8.27
CA LYS A 81 -4.27 3.50 7.30
C LYS A 81 -3.50 3.79 6.01
N HIS A 82 -4.08 3.44 4.85
CA HIS A 82 -3.37 3.57 3.57
C HIS A 82 -4.02 4.62 2.68
N GLN A 83 -3.44 5.80 2.61
CA GLN A 83 -3.96 6.90 1.80
C GLN A 83 -2.98 7.40 0.72
N SER A 84 -1.66 7.09 0.85
CA SER A 84 -0.65 7.67 -0.01
C SER A 84 0.55 6.73 -0.21
N ALA A 85 1.52 7.17 -0.99
CA ALA A 85 2.87 6.59 -0.97
C ALA A 85 3.70 7.12 0.20
N TRP A 86 3.26 8.21 0.85
CA TRP A 86 3.99 8.88 1.92
C TRP A 86 4.25 7.96 3.12
N GLU A 87 3.26 7.13 3.50
CA GLU A 87 3.40 6.19 4.62
C GLU A 87 4.59 5.26 4.44
N THR A 88 4.83 4.80 3.21
CA THR A 88 5.93 3.87 2.95
C THR A 88 7.32 4.50 3.07
N PHE A 89 7.40 5.82 2.91
CA PHE A 89 8.64 6.57 3.11
C PHE A 89 8.83 7.05 4.54
N VAL A 90 7.77 7.55 5.18
CA VAL A 90 7.91 8.20 6.48
C VAL A 90 8.02 7.21 7.63
N LEU A 91 7.28 6.10 7.62
CA LEU A 91 7.26 5.15 8.74
C LEU A 91 8.65 4.59 9.07
N PRO A 92 9.49 4.15 8.11
CA PRO A 92 10.83 3.67 8.42
C PRO A 92 11.71 4.72 9.10
N THR A 93 11.43 6.02 8.90
CA THR A 93 12.26 7.11 9.46
C THR A 93 11.89 7.50 10.88
N ILE A 94 10.77 7.01 11.39
CA ILE A 94 10.22 7.39 12.71
C ILE A 94 10.04 6.20 13.66
N THR A 95 10.06 4.97 13.14
CA THR A 95 9.95 3.77 13.99
C THR A 95 11.32 3.32 14.50
N PRO A 96 11.39 2.77 15.73
CA PRO A 96 12.66 2.35 16.34
C PRO A 96 13.24 1.06 15.73
N HIS A 97 12.41 0.26 15.06
CA HIS A 97 12.80 -1.02 14.47
C HIS A 97 12.73 -0.98 12.94
N PRO A 98 13.53 -1.81 12.25
CA PRO A 98 13.41 -2.00 10.82
C PRO A 98 12.01 -2.50 10.44
N LEU A 99 11.51 -2.05 9.30
CA LEU A 99 10.18 -2.39 8.80
C LEU A 99 10.23 -3.30 7.58
N ALA A 100 9.37 -4.31 7.56
CA ALA A 100 9.08 -5.15 6.41
C ALA A 100 7.64 -4.90 5.94
N TYR A 101 7.47 -4.44 4.70
CA TYR A 101 6.15 -4.21 4.12
C TYR A 101 5.61 -5.46 3.46
N VAL A 102 4.31 -5.72 3.67
CA VAL A 102 3.57 -6.69 2.85
C VAL A 102 3.13 -6.00 1.57
N PHE A 103 3.64 -6.45 0.43
CA PHE A 103 3.40 -5.80 -0.85
C PHE A 103 2.98 -6.77 -1.95
N LYS A 104 2.29 -6.26 -2.96
CA LYS A 104 1.80 -7.00 -4.11
C LYS A 104 2.95 -7.39 -5.02
N ARG A 105 3.00 -8.67 -5.49
CA ARG A 105 4.12 -9.21 -6.28
C ARG A 105 4.44 -8.40 -7.54
N GLU A 106 3.44 -7.76 -8.15
CA GLU A 106 3.61 -6.98 -9.36
C GLU A 106 4.47 -5.73 -9.15
N LEU A 107 4.53 -5.20 -7.92
CA LEU A 107 5.41 -4.07 -7.61
C LEU A 107 6.90 -4.44 -7.75
N ALA A 108 7.26 -5.72 -7.61
CA ALA A 108 8.62 -6.18 -7.84
C ALA A 108 9.06 -6.08 -9.32
N ARG A 109 8.11 -5.92 -10.24
CA ARG A 109 8.38 -5.75 -11.68
C ARG A 109 8.68 -4.31 -12.10
N ILE A 110 8.40 -3.35 -11.20
CA ILE A 110 8.70 -1.93 -11.48
C ILE A 110 10.21 -1.77 -11.55
N PRO A 111 10.77 -1.28 -12.67
CA PRO A 111 12.21 -1.07 -12.80
C PRO A 111 12.76 -0.24 -11.65
N PHE A 112 14.00 -0.51 -11.27
CA PHE A 112 14.72 0.12 -10.16
C PHE A 112 14.06 -0.13 -8.80
N PHE A 113 12.93 0.48 -8.50
CA PHE A 113 12.24 0.38 -7.23
C PHE A 113 11.87 -1.07 -6.85
N GLY A 114 11.27 -1.80 -7.79
CA GLY A 114 10.89 -3.20 -7.60
C GLY A 114 12.10 -4.12 -7.39
N TRP A 115 13.21 -3.82 -8.05
CA TRP A 115 14.45 -4.59 -7.90
C TRP A 115 15.02 -4.45 -6.49
N VAL A 116 14.94 -3.25 -5.89
CA VAL A 116 15.33 -3.01 -4.50
C VAL A 116 14.41 -3.78 -3.54
N LEU A 117 13.08 -3.69 -3.73
CA LEU A 117 12.12 -4.42 -2.89
C LEU A 117 12.37 -5.94 -2.91
N ALA A 118 12.77 -6.49 -4.05
CA ALA A 118 13.07 -7.91 -4.19
C ALA A 118 14.35 -8.34 -3.43
N ARG A 119 15.26 -7.41 -3.12
CA ARG A 119 16.50 -7.69 -2.38
C ARG A 119 16.39 -7.44 -0.88
N LEU A 120 15.44 -6.63 -0.47
CA LEU A 120 15.18 -6.36 0.95
C LEU A 120 14.32 -7.46 1.59
N ASN A 121 14.32 -7.49 2.91
CA ASN A 121 13.45 -8.35 3.72
C ASN A 121 12.01 -7.85 3.70
N MET A 122 11.34 -7.96 2.54
CA MET A 122 9.94 -7.56 2.36
C MET A 122 9.08 -8.79 2.11
N VAL A 123 7.81 -8.74 2.53
CA VAL A 123 6.85 -9.85 2.35
C VAL A 123 6.09 -9.67 1.06
N ARG A 124 6.43 -10.47 0.04
CA ARG A 124 5.76 -10.43 -1.26
C ARG A 124 4.58 -11.40 -1.30
N ILE A 125 3.40 -10.91 -1.62
CA ILE A 125 2.17 -11.72 -1.73
C ILE A 125 1.58 -11.71 -3.13
N ASP A 126 0.98 -12.85 -3.51
CA ASP A 126 0.13 -13.00 -4.68
C ASP A 126 -1.33 -13.01 -4.24
N ARG A 127 -2.08 -11.96 -4.57
CA ARG A 127 -3.50 -11.85 -4.18
C ARG A 127 -4.43 -12.75 -4.99
N GLY A 128 -3.95 -13.27 -6.11
CA GLY A 128 -4.70 -14.26 -6.92
C GLY A 128 -4.77 -15.63 -6.25
N ARG A 129 -3.90 -15.89 -5.25
CA ARG A 129 -3.83 -17.16 -4.50
C ARG A 129 -3.88 -16.88 -2.99
N PRO A 130 -5.07 -16.60 -2.42
CA PRO A 130 -5.18 -16.10 -1.05
C PRO A 130 -4.59 -17.01 0.03
N THR A 131 -4.79 -18.33 -0.08
CA THR A 131 -4.28 -19.32 0.89
C THR A 131 -2.75 -19.38 0.86
N GLU A 132 -2.14 -19.49 -0.32
CA GLU A 132 -0.68 -19.50 -0.46
C GLU A 132 -0.07 -18.16 -0.01
N ALA A 133 -0.73 -17.05 -0.35
CA ALA A 133 -0.31 -15.72 0.06
C ALA A 133 -0.29 -15.59 1.59
N PHE A 134 -1.31 -16.12 2.27
CA PHE A 134 -1.38 -16.10 3.72
C PHE A 134 -0.30 -16.99 4.34
N THR A 135 -0.15 -18.25 3.91
CA THR A 135 0.90 -19.16 4.41
C THR A 135 2.30 -18.54 4.24
N ARG A 136 2.57 -17.97 3.07
CA ARG A 136 3.84 -17.26 2.80
C ARG A 136 4.03 -16.07 3.72
N MET A 137 2.97 -15.28 3.94
CA MET A 137 3.00 -14.11 4.83
C MET A 137 3.31 -14.54 6.27
N VAL A 138 2.70 -15.61 6.79
CA VAL A 138 2.95 -16.14 8.13
C VAL A 138 4.39 -16.65 8.26
N THR A 139 4.84 -17.48 7.30
CA THR A 139 6.20 -18.05 7.34
C THR A 139 7.27 -16.97 7.31
N GLN A 140 7.15 -16.00 6.38
CA GLN A 140 8.12 -14.92 6.28
C GLN A 140 7.97 -13.93 7.44
N GLY A 141 6.74 -13.59 7.84
CA GLY A 141 6.46 -12.68 8.95
C GLY A 141 7.04 -13.19 10.27
N ARG A 142 6.83 -14.47 10.60
CA ARG A 142 7.40 -15.10 11.81
C ARG A 142 8.92 -14.96 11.85
N ARG A 143 9.60 -15.28 10.72
CA ARG A 143 11.05 -15.12 10.61
C ARG A 143 11.52 -13.69 10.83
N LEU A 144 10.82 -12.71 10.25
CA LEU A 144 11.17 -11.29 10.35
C LEU A 144 10.94 -10.74 11.76
N LEU A 145 9.80 -11.07 12.36
CA LEU A 145 9.44 -10.66 13.73
C LEU A 145 10.42 -11.24 14.75
N ALA A 146 10.87 -12.49 14.57
CA ALA A 146 11.90 -13.10 15.41
C ALA A 146 13.28 -12.41 15.29
N GLN A 147 13.51 -11.64 14.22
CA GLN A 147 14.71 -10.82 14.03
C GLN A 147 14.53 -9.36 14.49
N GLY A 148 13.44 -9.03 15.17
CA GLY A 148 13.12 -7.66 15.56
C GLY A 148 12.72 -6.75 14.39
N ILE A 149 12.39 -7.32 13.22
CA ILE A 149 11.91 -6.58 12.07
C ILE A 149 10.37 -6.55 12.12
N TRP A 150 9.79 -5.38 12.26
CA TRP A 150 8.34 -5.24 12.38
C TRP A 150 7.64 -5.35 11.03
N VAL A 151 6.47 -5.96 11.01
CA VAL A 151 5.71 -6.16 9.78
C VAL A 151 4.64 -5.09 9.64
N VAL A 152 4.67 -4.35 8.52
CA VAL A 152 3.68 -3.32 8.18
C VAL A 152 2.69 -3.87 7.18
N ILE A 153 1.41 -3.78 7.53
CA ILE A 153 0.30 -4.18 6.66
C ILE A 153 -0.68 -3.03 6.56
N PHE A 154 -1.13 -2.77 5.34
CA PHE A 154 -2.23 -1.87 5.04
C PHE A 154 -3.51 -2.71 4.94
N PRO A 155 -4.39 -2.73 5.97
CA PRO A 155 -5.52 -3.66 6.01
C PRO A 155 -6.54 -3.41 4.90
N GLU A 156 -6.63 -2.20 4.39
CA GLU A 156 -7.50 -1.82 3.27
C GLU A 156 -7.04 -2.46 1.93
N GLY A 157 -5.78 -2.86 1.84
CA GLY A 157 -5.18 -3.50 0.67
C GLY A 157 -5.02 -2.60 -0.55
N THR A 158 -5.51 -1.37 -0.51
CA THR A 158 -5.36 -0.34 -1.55
C THR A 158 -5.38 1.03 -0.89
N ARG A 159 -4.92 2.05 -1.62
CA ARG A 159 -4.97 3.44 -1.13
C ARG A 159 -6.39 3.96 -1.20
N VAL A 160 -6.86 4.57 -0.10
CA VAL A 160 -8.20 5.12 0.07
C VAL A 160 -8.14 6.64 0.01
N ALA A 161 -9.14 7.26 -0.59
CA ALA A 161 -9.22 8.72 -0.68
C ALA A 161 -9.42 9.36 0.71
N ARG A 162 -9.08 10.65 0.81
CA ARG A 162 -9.28 11.45 2.02
C ARG A 162 -10.76 11.46 2.43
N GLY A 163 -11.05 11.21 3.70
CA GLY A 163 -12.42 11.17 4.24
C GLY A 163 -13.18 9.88 3.96
N GLN A 164 -12.55 8.91 3.29
CA GLN A 164 -13.20 7.63 3.00
C GLN A 164 -12.61 6.50 3.85
N GLN A 165 -13.45 5.49 4.08
CA GLN A 165 -13.10 4.25 4.76
C GLN A 165 -13.12 3.11 3.74
N GLY A 166 -12.02 2.33 3.70
CA GLY A 166 -11.93 1.12 2.91
C GLY A 166 -12.41 -0.12 3.68
N LYS A 167 -12.52 -1.24 2.98
CA LYS A 167 -12.78 -2.54 3.62
C LYS A 167 -11.51 -3.07 4.29
N TYR A 168 -11.54 -3.23 5.61
CA TYR A 168 -10.43 -3.81 6.38
C TYR A 168 -10.43 -5.33 6.27
N ARG A 169 -9.27 -5.91 5.98
CA ARG A 169 -9.05 -7.35 5.83
C ARG A 169 -8.26 -7.89 7.02
N SER A 170 -8.72 -9.00 7.59
CA SER A 170 -8.13 -9.59 8.81
C SER A 170 -6.80 -10.31 8.62
N GLY A 171 -6.19 -10.28 7.43
CA GLY A 171 -4.90 -10.95 7.20
C GLY A 171 -3.78 -10.49 8.13
N GLY A 172 -3.76 -9.22 8.53
CA GLY A 172 -2.75 -8.69 9.44
C GLY A 172 -2.95 -9.11 10.89
N THR A 173 -4.18 -9.14 11.36
CA THR A 173 -4.51 -9.63 12.71
C THR A 173 -4.31 -11.15 12.81
N ARG A 174 -4.62 -11.90 11.76
CA ARG A 174 -4.30 -13.34 11.70
C ARG A 174 -2.80 -13.57 11.78
N LEU A 175 -1.98 -12.77 11.06
CA LEU A 175 -0.51 -12.85 11.17
C LEU A 175 -0.04 -12.61 12.61
N ALA A 176 -0.55 -11.57 13.26
CA ALA A 176 -0.17 -11.23 14.64
C ALA A 176 -0.51 -12.36 15.62
N ILE A 177 -1.70 -12.96 15.48
CA ILE A 177 -2.16 -14.11 16.30
C ILE A 177 -1.23 -15.32 16.07
N GLU A 178 -0.98 -15.69 14.82
CA GLU A 178 -0.12 -16.82 14.44
C GLU A 178 1.34 -16.67 14.92
N CYS A 179 1.80 -15.44 15.05
CA CYS A 179 3.15 -15.14 15.52
C CYS A 179 3.21 -14.82 17.02
N GLY A 180 2.08 -14.69 17.70
CA GLY A 180 2.01 -14.36 19.13
C GLY A 180 2.50 -12.96 19.46
N VAL A 181 2.43 -12.00 18.51
CA VAL A 181 2.92 -10.63 18.68
C VAL A 181 1.76 -9.63 18.72
N PRO A 182 1.91 -8.50 19.44
CA PRO A 182 0.86 -7.49 19.49
C PRO A 182 0.69 -6.75 18.15
N VAL A 183 -0.45 -6.06 18.05
CA VAL A 183 -0.79 -5.16 16.95
C VAL A 183 -0.72 -3.72 17.41
N VAL A 184 -0.19 -2.84 16.56
CA VAL A 184 -0.24 -1.38 16.74
C VAL A 184 -1.06 -0.78 15.60
N PRO A 185 -2.23 -0.20 15.88
CA PRO A 185 -2.99 0.54 14.88
C PRO A 185 -2.34 1.89 14.62
N VAL A 186 -2.29 2.32 13.36
CA VAL A 186 -1.65 3.59 12.97
C VAL A 186 -2.57 4.38 12.03
N ALA A 187 -2.96 5.57 12.48
CA ALA A 187 -3.71 6.53 11.68
C ALA A 187 -2.76 7.52 10.98
N VAL A 188 -2.99 7.80 9.69
CA VAL A 188 -2.12 8.70 8.90
C VAL A 188 -2.98 9.57 7.98
N THR A 189 -2.87 10.91 8.08
CA THR A 189 -3.63 11.86 7.26
C THR A 189 -2.90 12.28 5.99
N SER A 190 -2.18 11.37 5.36
CA SER A 190 -1.28 11.67 4.23
C SER A 190 -2.00 12.16 2.97
N ALA A 191 -3.25 11.72 2.72
CA ALA A 191 -4.02 12.19 1.56
C ALA A 191 -4.32 13.69 1.58
N ARG A 192 -4.21 14.35 2.74
CA ARG A 192 -4.32 15.83 2.84
C ARG A 192 -3.25 16.52 1.99
N CYS A 193 -2.05 16.00 1.99
CA CYS A 193 -0.89 16.60 1.31
C CYS A 193 -0.50 15.84 0.03
N TRP A 194 -0.64 14.52 0.05
CA TRP A 194 -0.25 13.64 -1.04
C TRP A 194 -1.35 12.62 -1.37
N PRO A 195 -2.41 13.05 -2.10
CA PRO A 195 -3.54 12.17 -2.42
C PRO A 195 -3.12 10.96 -3.26
N PRO A 196 -3.87 9.85 -3.22
CA PRO A 196 -3.57 8.68 -4.03
C PRO A 196 -3.63 9.04 -5.52
N ARG A 197 -2.62 8.56 -6.28
CA ARG A 197 -2.48 8.79 -7.74
C ARG A 197 -2.34 10.26 -8.19
N ALA A 198 -2.36 11.24 -7.28
CA ALA A 198 -2.22 12.64 -7.65
C ALA A 198 -0.76 12.98 -7.96
N PHE A 199 -0.55 13.64 -9.10
CA PHE A 199 0.76 14.21 -9.46
C PHE A 199 1.08 15.42 -8.58
N VAL A 200 0.09 16.31 -8.38
CA VAL A 200 0.27 17.54 -7.59
C VAL A 200 0.11 17.25 -6.11
N LYS A 201 1.13 17.62 -5.32
CA LYS A 201 1.15 17.56 -3.87
C LYS A 201 0.85 18.95 -3.31
N SER A 202 0.24 19.00 -2.13
CA SER A 202 -0.11 20.24 -1.45
C SER A 202 0.72 20.41 -0.18
N PRO A 203 1.15 21.63 0.14
CA PRO A 203 1.81 21.89 1.42
C PRO A 203 0.84 21.65 2.58
N GLY A 204 1.37 21.27 3.73
CA GLY A 204 0.56 21.03 4.92
C GLY A 204 1.24 20.12 5.93
N ILE A 205 0.45 19.68 6.91
CA ILE A 205 0.89 18.77 7.96
C ILE A 205 0.26 17.41 7.72
N VAL A 206 1.09 16.37 7.69
CA VAL A 206 0.67 14.98 7.78
C VAL A 206 0.79 14.55 9.23
N ASP A 207 -0.35 14.23 9.84
CA ASP A 207 -0.41 13.66 11.18
C ASP A 207 -0.24 12.15 11.10
N ILE A 208 0.60 11.59 11.98
CA ILE A 208 0.78 10.16 12.20
C ILE A 208 0.54 9.90 13.67
N SER A 209 -0.41 9.02 13.96
CA SER A 209 -0.76 8.65 15.34
C SER A 209 -0.62 7.15 15.50
N PHE A 210 0.25 6.72 16.42
CA PHE A 210 0.37 5.33 16.85
C PHE A 210 -0.59 5.09 18.01
N GLY A 211 -1.50 4.14 17.84
CA GLY A 211 -2.46 3.77 18.86
C GLY A 211 -1.90 2.87 19.95
N PRO A 212 -2.75 2.48 20.89
CA PRO A 212 -2.35 1.58 21.97
C PRO A 212 -1.91 0.24 21.43
N LEU A 213 -1.03 -0.41 22.18
CA LEU A 213 -0.60 -1.77 21.91
C LEU A 213 -1.74 -2.73 22.21
N ILE A 214 -2.21 -3.48 21.22
CA ILE A 214 -3.34 -4.42 21.35
C ILE A 214 -2.79 -5.85 21.33
N ALA A 215 -3.05 -6.61 22.41
CA ALA A 215 -2.66 -8.01 22.49
C ALA A 215 -3.43 -8.85 21.47
N SER A 216 -2.74 -9.78 20.81
CA SER A 216 -3.33 -10.66 19.79
C SER A 216 -3.65 -12.06 20.28
N GLN A 217 -2.99 -12.52 21.34
CA GLN A 217 -3.13 -13.89 21.86
C GLN A 217 -4.54 -14.19 22.34
N GLY A 218 -5.06 -15.37 22.01
CA GLY A 218 -6.38 -15.81 22.42
C GLY A 218 -7.56 -15.08 21.75
N ARG A 219 -7.29 -14.20 20.77
CA ARG A 219 -8.31 -13.38 20.10
C ARG A 219 -8.76 -14.00 18.78
N LYS A 220 -10.00 -13.71 18.36
CA LYS A 220 -10.44 -13.97 17.00
C LYS A 220 -9.97 -12.83 16.07
N ALA A 221 -9.49 -13.22 14.89
CA ALA A 221 -8.84 -12.27 13.95
C ALA A 221 -9.78 -11.14 13.50
N ASP A 222 -11.05 -11.44 13.27
CA ASP A 222 -12.04 -10.46 12.81
C ASP A 222 -12.49 -9.52 13.94
N GLU A 223 -12.54 -9.99 15.19
CA GLU A 223 -12.81 -9.15 16.36
C GLU A 223 -11.65 -8.17 16.61
N LEU A 224 -10.42 -8.69 16.56
CA LEU A 224 -9.23 -7.86 16.68
C LEU A 224 -9.14 -6.83 15.53
N MET A 225 -9.52 -7.21 14.31
CA MET A 225 -9.52 -6.28 13.19
C MET A 225 -10.59 -5.20 13.34
N ARG A 226 -11.78 -5.50 13.89
CA ARG A 226 -12.80 -4.49 14.17
C ARG A 226 -12.29 -3.46 15.18
N GLU A 227 -11.67 -3.89 16.28
CA GLU A 227 -11.08 -2.99 17.26
C GLU A 227 -10.01 -2.07 16.65
N VAL A 228 -9.12 -2.63 15.84
CA VAL A 228 -8.11 -1.86 15.09
C VAL A 228 -8.76 -0.86 14.15
N GLN A 229 -9.77 -1.27 13.39
CA GLN A 229 -10.51 -0.41 12.47
C GLN A 229 -11.21 0.72 13.21
N ASP A 230 -11.92 0.42 14.29
CA ASP A 230 -12.68 1.38 15.09
C ASP A 230 -11.72 2.45 15.64
N TRP A 231 -10.57 2.04 16.16
CA TRP A 231 -9.55 2.97 16.64
C TRP A 231 -9.00 3.85 15.50
N ILE A 232 -8.58 3.23 14.37
CA ILE A 232 -8.00 3.98 13.24
C ILE A 232 -9.01 4.99 12.70
N GLU A 233 -10.26 4.59 12.48
CA GLU A 233 -11.27 5.47 11.88
C GLU A 233 -11.73 6.58 12.85
N ALA A 234 -11.80 6.30 14.16
CA ALA A 234 -12.04 7.33 15.17
C ALA A 234 -10.91 8.36 15.20
N GLU A 235 -9.66 7.88 15.21
CA GLU A 235 -8.48 8.75 15.22
C GLU A 235 -8.36 9.57 13.93
N MET A 236 -8.67 8.98 12.77
CA MET A 236 -8.71 9.71 11.49
C MET A 236 -9.73 10.86 11.51
N ARG A 237 -10.93 10.65 12.08
CA ARG A 237 -11.94 11.71 12.26
C ARG A 237 -11.44 12.81 13.19
N ARG A 238 -10.72 12.45 14.26
CA ARG A 238 -10.12 13.39 15.20
C ARG A 238 -9.00 14.22 14.56
N LEU A 239 -8.15 13.61 13.73
CA LEU A 239 -7.00 14.25 13.10
C LEU A 239 -7.38 15.10 11.88
N ASP A 240 -8.43 14.74 11.16
CA ASP A 240 -8.88 15.40 9.94
C ASP A 240 -10.42 15.55 9.88
N PRO A 241 -11.04 16.25 10.86
CA PRO A 241 -12.50 16.34 10.96
C PRO A 241 -13.15 16.91 9.71
N GLN A 242 -12.50 17.85 9.02
CA GLN A 242 -13.00 18.45 7.81
C GLN A 242 -13.21 17.43 6.66
N ALA A 243 -12.40 16.37 6.62
CA ALA A 243 -12.51 15.33 5.60
C ALA A 243 -13.77 14.47 5.76
N TYR A 244 -14.27 14.36 6.99
CA TYR A 244 -15.41 13.51 7.34
C TYR A 244 -16.71 14.28 7.54
N ALA A 245 -16.65 15.62 7.69
CA ALA A 245 -17.85 16.46 7.83
C ALA A 245 -18.75 16.43 6.59
N SER A 246 -18.16 16.38 5.40
CA SER A 246 -18.91 16.31 4.14
C SER A 246 -19.58 14.96 3.90
N ALA A 247 -19.04 13.87 4.45
CA ALA A 247 -19.63 12.53 4.33
C ALA A 247 -20.88 12.35 5.21
N ALA A 248 -20.97 13.09 6.32
CA ALA A 248 -22.14 13.08 7.20
C ALA A 248 -23.30 13.92 6.66
N ALA A 249 -23.04 14.80 5.69
CA ALA A 249 -24.04 15.69 5.10
C ALA A 249 -24.75 15.10 3.86
N LEU A 250 -24.32 13.93 3.36
CA LEU A 250 -25.05 13.21 2.33
C LEU A 250 -26.18 12.41 3.00
N PRO A 251 -27.47 12.61 2.62
CA PRO A 251 -28.55 11.79 3.14
C PRO A 251 -28.28 10.33 2.80
N PRO A 252 -28.71 9.37 3.64
CA PRO A 252 -28.63 7.96 3.30
C PRO A 252 -29.30 7.78 1.93
N SER A 253 -28.63 7.14 0.99
CA SER A 253 -29.26 6.73 -0.27
C SER A 253 -30.36 5.75 0.11
N ASP A 254 -31.62 6.22 0.05
CA ASP A 254 -32.79 5.38 0.23
C ASP A 254 -32.65 4.22 -0.75
N GLY A 255 -32.54 3.03 -0.17
CA GLY A 255 -32.53 1.79 -0.91
C GLY A 255 -33.86 1.57 -1.61
N GLY A 256 -34.02 2.15 -2.80
CA GLY A 256 -35.06 1.78 -3.73
C GLY A 256 -34.82 0.34 -4.20
N PRO A 257 -35.89 -0.43 -4.45
CA PRO A 257 -35.73 -1.81 -4.89
C PRO A 257 -35.00 -1.85 -6.24
N ALA A 258 -34.07 -2.82 -6.35
CA ALA A 258 -33.35 -3.11 -7.58
C ALA A 258 -34.34 -3.61 -8.64
N ASP A 259 -34.82 -2.69 -9.48
CA ASP A 259 -35.50 -3.04 -10.71
C ASP A 259 -34.43 -3.03 -11.84
N GLY A 260 -34.25 -4.22 -12.39
CA GLY A 260 -33.24 -4.47 -13.40
C GLY A 260 -33.69 -3.97 -14.77
N SER A 261 -33.42 -2.72 -15.09
CA SER A 261 -33.24 -2.26 -16.45
C SER A 261 -32.89 -0.76 -16.48
N ALA A 262 -31.59 -0.46 -16.52
CA ALA A 262 -31.15 0.86 -16.95
C ALA A 262 -29.93 0.70 -17.84
N LEU A 263 -30.19 0.91 -19.12
CA LEU A 263 -29.28 1.10 -20.22
C LEU A 263 -28.10 2.00 -19.88
N CYS A 264 -26.94 1.56 -20.23
CA CYS A 264 -25.68 2.25 -20.27
C CYS A 264 -25.81 3.61 -20.97
N ALA A 265 -25.68 4.72 -20.25
CA ALA A 265 -25.52 6.04 -20.82
C ALA A 265 -24.00 6.32 -20.98
N PRO A 266 -23.53 6.78 -22.15
CA PRO A 266 -22.12 7.05 -22.38
C PRO A 266 -21.69 8.36 -21.74
N GLN A 267 -20.57 8.36 -21.05
CA GLN A 267 -19.87 9.53 -20.55
C GLN A 267 -19.23 10.31 -21.72
N PRO A 268 -19.19 11.65 -21.66
CA PRO A 268 -18.63 12.43 -22.75
C PRO A 268 -17.08 12.33 -22.76
N VAL A 269 -16.57 11.84 -23.87
CA VAL A 269 -15.14 11.87 -24.23
C VAL A 269 -14.83 13.27 -24.75
N CYS A 270 -13.90 13.96 -24.11
CA CYS A 270 -13.32 15.18 -24.68
C CYS A 270 -12.55 14.81 -25.95
N ALA A 271 -13.07 15.35 -27.07
CA ALA A 271 -12.48 15.25 -28.38
C ALA A 271 -11.08 15.88 -28.43
N ASN A 272 -10.14 15.20 -29.06
CA ASN A 272 -9.04 15.86 -29.73
C ASN A 272 -8.95 15.36 -31.15
N ALA A 273 -9.01 16.30 -32.09
CA ALA A 273 -9.10 16.13 -33.51
C ALA A 273 -7.73 15.75 -34.12
N GLY A 274 -7.77 15.02 -35.23
CA GLY A 274 -6.66 15.07 -36.18
C GLY A 274 -6.49 13.84 -37.09
N LEU A 275 -7.11 13.92 -38.29
CA LEU A 275 -6.65 13.43 -39.60
C LEU A 275 -6.60 11.91 -39.87
N ALA A 276 -7.56 11.42 -40.64
CA ALA A 276 -7.56 10.96 -42.06
C ALA A 276 -6.43 9.97 -42.42
N GLU A 277 -6.72 8.77 -42.95
CA GLU A 277 -7.12 8.41 -44.31
C GLU A 277 -7.28 6.88 -44.46
N ASN A 278 -8.32 6.53 -45.20
CA ASN A 278 -8.53 5.47 -46.15
C ASN A 278 -7.68 4.17 -46.14
N SER A 279 -8.28 3.00 -46.18
CA SER A 279 -8.82 2.35 -47.40
C SER A 279 -9.16 0.87 -47.13
N ASP A 280 -10.33 0.49 -47.65
CA ASP A 280 -10.72 -0.70 -48.37
C ASP A 280 -10.22 -2.13 -48.01
N GLY A 281 -11.23 -3.00 -47.88
CA GLY A 281 -11.18 -4.23 -48.68
C GLY A 281 -11.47 -5.54 -47.93
N GLY A 282 -12.68 -6.06 -48.15
CA GLY A 282 -12.95 -7.46 -48.54
C GLY A 282 -12.80 -8.54 -47.46
N GLY A 283 -13.82 -9.19 -46.97
CA GLY A 283 -14.53 -10.22 -47.69
C GLY A 283 -14.03 -11.63 -47.33
N GLY A 284 -14.92 -12.52 -46.88
CA GLY A 284 -14.69 -13.95 -47.08
C GLY A 284 -15.00 -14.86 -45.88
N ASP A 285 -16.18 -15.36 -45.89
CA ASP A 285 -16.79 -16.62 -45.49
C ASP A 285 -15.91 -17.80 -45.05
N GLY A 286 -16.51 -18.61 -44.14
CA GLY A 286 -16.61 -20.04 -44.37
C GLY A 286 -15.87 -20.96 -43.45
N GLY A 287 -16.62 -21.86 -42.80
CA GLY A 287 -16.18 -23.24 -42.68
C GLY A 287 -16.25 -23.86 -41.28
N SER A 288 -17.38 -24.52 -41.10
CA SER A 288 -17.64 -25.61 -40.14
C SER A 288 -16.64 -26.77 -40.24
N GLY A 289 -16.44 -27.49 -39.18
CA GLY A 289 -15.76 -28.79 -39.22
C GLY A 289 -15.75 -29.50 -37.87
N ASP A 290 -16.67 -30.41 -37.75
CA ASP A 290 -16.84 -31.46 -36.74
C ASP A 290 -15.70 -32.48 -36.70
N GLY A 291 -15.68 -33.23 -35.60
CA GLY A 291 -15.10 -34.58 -35.50
C GLY A 291 -13.97 -34.65 -34.48
N GLY A 292 -14.05 -35.33 -33.39
CA GLY A 292 -14.44 -36.70 -33.19
C GLY A 292 -13.32 -37.46 -32.53
N GLY A 293 -13.52 -37.93 -31.30
CA GLY A 293 -13.26 -39.27 -30.86
C GLY A 293 -11.85 -39.77 -30.63
N GLY A 294 -11.64 -40.43 -29.51
CA GLY A 294 -10.65 -41.49 -29.46
C GLY A 294 -10.00 -41.72 -28.09
N ASP A 295 -10.53 -42.71 -27.44
CA ASP A 295 -10.12 -43.47 -26.26
C ASP A 295 -8.67 -43.98 -26.23
N GLY A 296 -8.29 -44.43 -25.03
CA GLY A 296 -7.28 -45.45 -24.74
C GLY A 296 -6.10 -44.89 -23.95
N GLY A 297 -5.76 -45.25 -22.71
CA GLY A 297 -5.80 -46.55 -22.09
C GLY A 297 -4.39 -46.93 -21.66
N GLY A 298 -4.19 -47.18 -20.37
CA GLY A 298 -3.29 -48.19 -19.86
C GLY A 298 -1.86 -47.83 -19.49
N GLY A 299 -1.54 -47.95 -18.21
CA GLY A 299 -0.61 -48.92 -17.69
C GLY A 299 0.83 -48.48 -17.50
N ASP A 300 1.22 -48.50 -16.38
CA ASP A 300 2.25 -49.01 -15.47
C ASP A 300 2.81 -47.92 -14.54
#